data_c8fd9aca1fda113dd6a2d9662074e8cd
#
_entry.id   c8fd9aca1fda113dd6a2d9662074e8cd
#
_cell.length_a   1.000
_cell.length_b   1.000
_cell.length_c   1.000
_cell.angle_alpha   90.00
_cell.angle_beta   90.00
_cell.angle_gamma   90.00
#
_symmetry.space_group_name_H-M   'P 1'
#
loop_
_entity.id
_entity.type
_entity.pdbx_description
1 polymer ?
#
loop_
_entity_poly.entity_id
_entity_poly.type
_entity_poly.pdbx_seq_one_letter_code
_entity_poly.pdbx_strand_id
1 'polypeptide(L)'
;MSRKEFHLILEASEQIAPDVKHFTFRYEEGESFEFIPGQFITLHIPTAEKTLRRSYSIANKTHQATNKIEFAASYVPAGIASELLFTLKPGDRVTATGPFGRLILREEMPERYVLVATGTGVTPYRTMLAELEQRFKLRPCFKVILLFGVRRREDLL
;
A
#
# COMPACT_ATOMS: atom_id res chain seq x y z
N MET A 1 0.15 22.03 -6.05
CA MET A 1 -1.00 21.53 -5.26
C MET A 1 -0.58 21.42 -3.81
N SER A 2 -1.31 22.02 -2.89
CA SER A 2 -1.06 21.91 -1.45
C SER A 2 -1.19 20.45 -1.04
N ARG A 3 -0.17 19.93 -0.34
CA ARG A 3 -0.18 18.58 0.24
C ARG A 3 -1.14 18.58 1.41
N LYS A 4 -2.40 18.24 1.19
CA LYS A 4 -3.40 18.20 2.24
C LYS A 4 -3.09 17.04 3.18
N GLU A 5 -2.90 17.32 4.46
CA GLU A 5 -2.85 16.31 5.50
C GLU A 5 -4.26 15.75 5.72
N PHE A 6 -4.32 14.47 6.05
CA PHE A 6 -5.54 13.76 6.38
C PHE A 6 -5.30 12.73 7.47
N HIS A 7 -6.37 12.21 8.03
CA HIS A 7 -6.31 11.30 9.16
C HIS A 7 -6.86 9.93 8.79
N LEU A 8 -6.24 8.93 9.38
CA LEU A 8 -6.58 7.53 9.20
C LEU A 8 -6.84 6.91 10.55
N ILE A 9 -7.95 6.20 10.70
CA ILE A 9 -8.31 5.44 11.90
C ILE A 9 -8.10 3.96 11.61
N LEU A 10 -7.28 3.29 12.42
CA LEU A 10 -7.05 1.86 12.27
C LEU A 10 -8.36 1.10 12.53
N GLU A 11 -8.78 0.27 11.58
CA GLU A 11 -9.92 -0.64 11.72
C GLU A 11 -9.46 -2.07 12.05
N ALA A 12 -8.40 -2.53 11.35
CA ALA A 12 -7.86 -3.86 11.55
C ALA A 12 -6.37 -3.94 11.20
N SER A 13 -5.68 -4.88 11.81
CA SER A 13 -4.34 -5.30 11.39
C SER A 13 -4.23 -6.82 11.47
N GLU A 14 -3.63 -7.42 10.45
CA GLU A 14 -3.48 -8.86 10.30
C GLU A 14 -2.02 -9.21 10.04
N GLN A 15 -1.50 -10.23 10.74
CA GLN A 15 -0.18 -10.79 10.46
C GLN A 15 -0.26 -11.63 9.18
N ILE A 16 0.47 -11.26 8.12
CA ILE A 16 0.45 -11.94 6.82
C ILE A 16 1.77 -12.67 6.50
N ALA A 17 2.84 -12.38 7.25
CA ALA A 17 4.11 -13.11 7.26
C ALA A 17 4.79 -12.88 8.63
N PRO A 18 5.85 -13.62 9.01
CA PRO A 18 6.44 -13.54 10.34
C PRO A 18 6.72 -12.12 10.84
N ASP A 19 7.23 -11.26 9.95
CA ASP A 19 7.58 -9.87 10.27
C ASP A 19 6.73 -8.86 9.49
N VAL A 20 5.59 -9.24 8.90
CA VAL A 20 4.77 -8.36 8.06
C VAL A 20 3.32 -8.35 8.53
N LYS A 21 2.80 -7.16 8.78
CA LYS A 21 1.37 -6.93 9.00
C LYS A 21 0.74 -6.18 7.83
N HIS A 22 -0.49 -6.57 7.51
CA HIS A 22 -1.41 -5.83 6.66
C HIS A 22 -2.30 -4.97 7.56
N PHE A 23 -2.45 -3.71 7.20
CA PHE A 23 -3.24 -2.73 7.95
C PHE A 23 -4.39 -2.24 7.09
N THR A 24 -5.57 -2.14 7.69
CA THR A 24 -6.75 -1.52 7.11
C THR A 24 -7.13 -0.31 7.94
N PHE A 25 -7.08 0.85 7.31
CA PHE A 25 -7.47 2.12 7.91
C PHE A 25 -8.71 2.68 7.23
N ARG A 26 -9.52 3.42 7.99
CA ARG A 26 -10.59 4.25 7.47
C ARG A 26 -10.09 5.68 7.29
N TYR A 27 -10.34 6.24 6.12
CA TYR A 27 -10.13 7.65 5.81
C TYR A 27 -11.20 8.49 6.50
N GLU A 28 -10.79 9.53 7.24
CA GLU A 28 -11.69 10.28 8.15
C GLU A 28 -12.31 11.50 7.47
N GLU A 29 -11.65 12.12 6.50
CA GLU A 29 -12.07 13.39 5.90
C GLU A 29 -13.09 13.26 4.77
N GLY A 30 -13.57 12.07 4.43
CA GLY A 30 -14.53 11.91 3.35
C GLY A 30 -15.05 10.50 3.15
N GLU A 31 -16.01 10.37 2.25
CA GLU A 31 -16.64 9.08 1.90
C GLU A 31 -15.72 8.22 1.04
N SER A 32 -14.76 8.81 0.34
CA SER A 32 -13.83 8.10 -0.51
C SER A 32 -12.44 8.74 -0.51
N PHE A 33 -11.43 7.88 -0.63
CA PHE A 33 -10.05 8.28 -0.89
C PHE A 33 -9.67 7.86 -2.31
N GLU A 34 -9.41 8.87 -3.15
CA GLU A 34 -9.06 8.63 -4.56
C GLU A 34 -7.55 8.46 -4.72
N PHE A 35 -7.14 7.43 -5.43
CA PHE A 35 -5.75 7.18 -5.79
C PHE A 35 -5.65 6.43 -7.13
N ILE A 36 -4.49 6.52 -7.77
CA ILE A 36 -4.17 5.71 -8.94
C ILE A 36 -3.45 4.44 -8.48
N PRO A 37 -3.82 3.24 -8.97
CA PRO A 37 -3.16 2.00 -8.64
C PRO A 37 -1.63 2.09 -8.75
N GLY A 38 -0.94 1.71 -7.66
CA GLY A 38 0.52 1.79 -7.54
C GLY A 38 1.04 3.00 -6.76
N GLN A 39 0.19 3.94 -6.41
CA GLN A 39 0.54 5.08 -5.56
C GLN A 39 0.74 4.67 -4.09
N PHE A 40 1.30 5.59 -3.30
CA PHE A 40 1.59 5.44 -1.88
C PHE A 40 1.09 6.64 -1.08
N ILE A 41 0.97 6.44 0.22
CA ILE A 41 0.77 7.50 1.22
C ILE A 41 2.02 7.64 2.09
N THR A 42 2.18 8.77 2.74
CA THR A 42 3.25 9.01 3.71
C THR A 42 2.65 9.27 5.08
N LEU A 43 2.92 8.39 6.03
CA LEU A 43 2.54 8.57 7.43
C LEU A 43 3.46 9.57 8.13
N HIS A 44 2.89 10.39 8.99
CA HIS A 44 3.57 11.32 9.85
C HIS A 44 3.63 10.74 11.27
N ILE A 45 4.82 10.41 11.72
CA ILE A 45 5.08 9.72 12.98
C ILE A 45 5.73 10.72 13.92
N PRO A 46 4.98 11.23 14.94
CA PRO A 46 5.54 12.16 15.90
C PRO A 46 6.58 11.46 16.77
N THR A 47 7.69 12.15 17.01
CA THR A 47 8.70 11.78 17.99
C THR A 47 8.96 12.97 18.91
N ALA A 48 9.72 12.77 19.98
CA ALA A 48 10.07 13.85 20.90
C ALA A 48 10.83 15.02 20.23
N GLU A 49 11.59 14.72 19.17
CA GLU A 49 12.45 15.72 18.50
C GLU A 49 11.85 16.26 17.21
N LYS A 50 11.16 15.41 16.43
CA LYS A 50 10.67 15.74 15.09
C LYS A 50 9.57 14.79 14.64
N THR A 51 8.91 15.16 13.55
CA THR A 51 7.99 14.25 12.85
C THR A 51 8.75 13.46 11.79
N LEU A 52 8.80 12.14 11.95
CA LEU A 52 9.33 11.23 10.94
C LEU A 52 8.27 10.99 9.86
N ARG A 53 8.72 10.83 8.62
CA ARG A 53 7.86 10.51 7.48
C ARG A 53 8.24 9.16 6.93
N ARG A 54 7.24 8.28 6.74
CA ARG A 54 7.43 6.94 6.17
C ARG A 54 6.35 6.67 5.14
N SER A 55 6.80 6.24 3.97
CA SER A 55 5.92 5.97 2.83
C SER A 55 5.53 4.51 2.78
N TYR A 56 4.25 4.26 2.52
CA TYR A 56 3.66 2.93 2.38
C TYR A 56 2.82 2.89 1.10
N SER A 57 3.14 1.92 0.23
CA SER A 57 2.35 1.70 -0.97
C SER A 57 0.94 1.26 -0.62
N ILE A 58 -0.05 1.86 -1.28
CA ILE A 58 -1.45 1.49 -1.10
C ILE A 58 -1.63 0.05 -1.60
N ALA A 59 -2.37 -0.75 -0.84
CA ALA A 59 -2.56 -2.18 -1.05
C ALA A 59 -4.02 -2.57 -1.26
N ASN A 60 -4.92 -1.62 -1.43
CA ASN A 60 -6.33 -1.89 -1.63
C ASN A 60 -6.55 -2.92 -2.75
N LYS A 61 -7.42 -3.88 -2.51
CA LYS A 61 -7.77 -4.90 -3.51
C LYS A 61 -8.49 -4.31 -4.74
N THR A 62 -9.17 -3.21 -4.55
CA THR A 62 -9.87 -2.47 -5.60
C THR A 62 -9.52 -0.99 -5.53
N HIS A 63 -9.53 -0.31 -6.67
CA HIS A 63 -9.40 1.15 -6.77
C HIS A 63 -10.77 1.85 -6.86
N GLN A 64 -11.86 1.10 -6.70
CA GLN A 64 -13.19 1.73 -6.59
C GLN A 64 -13.21 2.68 -5.39
N ALA A 65 -13.99 3.74 -5.51
CA ALA A 65 -14.18 4.72 -4.45
C ALA A 65 -14.47 4.02 -3.11
N THR A 66 -13.58 4.19 -2.17
CA THR A 66 -13.66 3.58 -0.84
C THR A 66 -13.09 4.54 0.20
N ASN A 67 -13.66 4.51 1.38
CA ASN A 67 -13.10 5.23 2.52
C ASN A 67 -12.00 4.43 3.24
N LYS A 68 -11.56 3.30 2.67
CA LYS A 68 -10.50 2.48 3.25
C LYS A 68 -9.19 2.69 2.53
N ILE A 69 -8.12 2.68 3.31
CA ILE A 69 -6.73 2.66 2.84
C ILE A 69 -6.05 1.47 3.50
N GLU A 70 -5.54 0.60 2.65
CA GLU A 70 -4.81 -0.60 3.07
C GLU A 70 -3.34 -0.45 2.70
N PHE A 71 -2.44 -0.97 3.54
CA PHE A 71 -1.03 -1.14 3.21
C PHE A 71 -0.40 -2.26 4.04
N ALA A 72 0.74 -2.77 3.60
CA ALA A 72 1.54 -3.70 4.37
C ALA A 72 2.84 -3.04 4.86
N ALA A 73 3.25 -3.38 6.08
CA ALA A 73 4.51 -2.93 6.65
C ALA A 73 5.27 -4.07 7.30
N SER A 74 6.59 -4.08 7.08
CA SER A 74 7.49 -5.00 7.78
C SER A 74 7.91 -4.41 9.12
N TYR A 75 8.02 -5.28 10.12
CA TYR A 75 8.65 -4.93 11.37
C TYR A 75 10.16 -4.79 11.18
N VAL A 76 10.69 -3.70 11.67
CA VAL A 76 12.13 -3.43 11.70
C VAL A 76 12.53 -3.26 13.16
N PRO A 77 13.40 -4.11 13.73
CA PRO A 77 13.85 -3.97 15.11
C PRO A 77 14.42 -2.58 15.39
N ALA A 78 14.01 -1.96 16.48
CA ALA A 78 14.33 -0.58 16.86
C ALA A 78 13.88 0.48 15.82
N GLY A 79 13.02 0.13 14.90
CA GLY A 79 12.45 1.04 13.92
C GLY A 79 11.23 1.78 14.46
N ILE A 80 11.36 3.06 14.80
CA ILE A 80 10.30 3.88 15.42
C ILE A 80 8.95 3.73 14.70
N ALA A 81 8.96 3.71 13.37
CA ALA A 81 7.72 3.59 12.57
C ALA A 81 7.08 2.22 12.69
N SER A 82 7.87 1.16 12.63
CA SER A 82 7.35 -0.21 12.75
C SER A 82 6.89 -0.50 14.17
N GLU A 83 7.61 -0.02 15.17
CA GLU A 83 7.19 -0.14 16.57
C GLU A 83 5.85 0.55 16.79
N LEU A 84 5.69 1.79 16.31
CA LEU A 84 4.40 2.48 16.40
C LEU A 84 3.30 1.66 15.71
N LEU A 85 3.48 1.32 14.43
CA LEU A 85 2.45 0.62 13.66
C LEU A 85 2.03 -0.71 14.28
N PHE A 86 3.01 -1.47 14.79
CA PHE A 86 2.75 -2.80 15.34
C PHE A 86 2.09 -2.77 16.73
N THR A 87 2.10 -1.62 17.40
CA THR A 87 1.43 -1.39 18.69
C THR A 87 0.05 -0.75 18.56
N LEU A 88 -0.31 -0.22 17.38
CA LEU A 88 -1.62 0.38 17.14
C LEU A 88 -2.76 -0.62 17.38
N LYS A 89 -3.85 -0.11 17.92
CA LYS A 89 -5.10 -0.84 18.16
C LYS A 89 -6.23 -0.26 17.29
N PRO A 90 -7.25 -1.04 16.95
CA PRO A 90 -8.44 -0.51 16.30
C PRO A 90 -8.99 0.72 17.06
N GLY A 91 -9.26 1.79 16.31
CA GLY A 91 -9.63 3.10 16.83
C GLY A 91 -8.48 4.11 16.93
N ASP A 92 -7.22 3.67 16.91
CA ASP A 92 -6.07 4.59 16.94
C ASP A 92 -5.98 5.38 15.63
N ARG A 93 -5.58 6.65 15.78
CA ARG A 93 -5.53 7.64 14.70
C ARG A 93 -4.09 7.95 14.31
N VAL A 94 -3.82 8.01 13.02
CA VAL A 94 -2.55 8.44 12.45
C VAL A 94 -2.75 9.55 11.41
N THR A 95 -1.77 10.43 11.26
CA THR A 95 -1.77 11.48 10.25
C THR A 95 -1.00 11.02 9.01
N ALA A 96 -1.51 11.36 7.83
CA ALA A 96 -0.89 11.02 6.56
C ALA A 96 -0.98 12.15 5.54
N THR A 97 -0.19 12.04 4.49
CA THR A 97 -0.27 12.84 3.27
C THR A 97 -0.23 11.94 2.04
N GLY A 98 -0.86 12.37 0.95
CA GLY A 98 -0.90 11.61 -0.30
C GLY A 98 -2.18 11.85 -1.10
N PRO A 99 -2.43 11.04 -2.13
CA PRO A 99 -1.55 10.00 -2.64
C PRO A 99 -0.36 10.55 -3.44
N PHE A 100 0.73 9.80 -3.50
CA PHE A 100 1.94 10.14 -4.23
C PHE A 100 2.41 8.94 -5.06
N GLY A 101 3.36 9.21 -5.98
CA GLY A 101 4.03 8.14 -6.73
C GLY A 101 3.70 8.15 -8.21
N ARG A 102 4.64 7.54 -8.97
CA ARG A 102 4.56 7.40 -10.42
C ARG A 102 4.74 5.94 -10.88
N LEU A 103 4.74 4.99 -9.94
CA LEU A 103 4.71 3.57 -10.27
C LEU A 103 3.27 3.20 -10.62
N ILE A 104 2.83 3.59 -11.81
CA ILE A 104 1.47 3.37 -12.31
C ILE A 104 1.54 2.62 -13.64
N LEU A 105 0.46 1.94 -13.98
CA LEU A 105 0.34 1.33 -15.31
C LEU A 105 0.26 2.43 -16.36
N ARG A 106 0.99 2.24 -17.48
CA ARG A 106 0.93 3.16 -18.60
C ARG A 106 -0.42 3.05 -19.30
N GLU A 107 -0.90 4.13 -19.89
CA GLU A 107 -2.11 4.13 -20.73
C GLU A 107 -1.93 3.21 -21.94
N GLU A 108 -0.73 3.22 -22.53
CA GLU A 108 -0.36 2.32 -23.61
C GLU A 108 -0.44 0.86 -23.13
N MET A 109 -0.97 0.00 -23.96
CA MET A 109 -1.14 -1.41 -23.67
C MET A 109 0.00 -2.23 -24.31
N PRO A 110 1.08 -2.52 -23.57
CA PRO A 110 2.18 -3.32 -24.09
C PRO A 110 1.73 -4.77 -24.28
N GLU A 111 2.54 -5.58 -24.95
CA GLU A 111 2.28 -7.01 -25.10
C GLU A 111 2.41 -7.78 -23.77
N ARG A 112 3.30 -7.28 -22.91
CA ARG A 112 3.51 -7.88 -21.58
C ARG A 112 3.94 -6.86 -20.54
N TYR A 113 3.57 -7.14 -19.30
CA TYR A 113 4.20 -6.55 -18.11
C TYR A 113 5.08 -7.60 -17.42
N VAL A 114 6.25 -7.17 -16.99
CA VAL A 114 7.10 -7.92 -16.05
C VAL A 114 7.14 -7.10 -14.76
N LEU A 115 6.48 -7.61 -13.73
CA LEU A 115 6.42 -7.01 -12.41
C LEU A 115 7.49 -7.68 -11.55
N VAL A 116 8.38 -6.90 -10.95
CA VAL A 116 9.47 -7.41 -10.13
C VAL A 116 9.35 -6.83 -8.73
N ALA A 117 9.31 -7.70 -7.71
CA ALA A 117 9.18 -7.29 -6.32
C ALA A 117 9.98 -8.16 -5.36
N THR A 118 10.33 -7.59 -4.21
CA THR A 118 10.83 -8.34 -3.05
C THR A 118 10.07 -7.90 -1.80
N GLY A 119 9.69 -8.87 -0.95
CA GLY A 119 8.96 -8.61 0.31
C GLY A 119 7.74 -7.71 0.09
N THR A 120 7.55 -6.70 0.94
CA THR A 120 6.42 -5.75 0.83
C THR A 120 6.43 -4.89 -0.44
N GLY A 121 7.49 -4.94 -1.26
CA GLY A 121 7.51 -4.28 -2.58
C GLY A 121 6.48 -4.84 -3.58
N VAL A 122 5.85 -5.98 -3.30
CA VAL A 122 4.74 -6.52 -4.10
C VAL A 122 3.43 -5.73 -3.88
N THR A 123 3.31 -5.01 -2.78
CA THR A 123 2.09 -4.31 -2.35
C THR A 123 1.46 -3.40 -3.41
N PRO A 124 2.19 -2.52 -4.12
CA PRO A 124 1.59 -1.66 -5.14
C PRO A 124 0.96 -2.46 -6.30
N TYR A 125 1.48 -3.64 -6.62
CA TYR A 125 0.91 -4.46 -7.69
C TYR A 125 -0.46 -5.04 -7.35
N ARG A 126 -0.76 -5.23 -6.06
CA ARG A 126 -2.09 -5.67 -5.64
C ARG A 126 -3.19 -4.71 -6.08
N THR A 127 -2.93 -3.40 -6.04
CA THR A 127 -3.90 -2.39 -6.50
C THR A 127 -4.08 -2.39 -8.02
N MET A 128 -3.09 -2.86 -8.78
CA MET A 128 -3.12 -2.91 -10.25
C MET A 128 -3.88 -4.11 -10.79
N LEU A 129 -4.13 -5.15 -9.97
CA LEU A 129 -4.69 -6.42 -10.44
C LEU A 129 -6.00 -6.27 -11.18
N ALA A 130 -6.92 -5.43 -10.69
CA ALA A 130 -8.22 -5.21 -11.33
C ALA A 130 -8.08 -4.62 -12.75
N GLU A 131 -7.17 -3.67 -12.94
CA GLU A 131 -6.90 -3.08 -14.24
C GLU A 131 -6.18 -4.08 -15.17
N LEU A 132 -5.20 -4.82 -14.65
CA LEU A 132 -4.51 -5.86 -15.42
C LEU A 132 -5.47 -6.96 -15.87
N GLU A 133 -6.43 -7.35 -15.04
CA GLU A 133 -7.49 -8.29 -15.39
C GLU A 133 -8.36 -7.77 -16.53
N GLN A 134 -8.75 -6.49 -16.49
CA GLN A 134 -9.52 -5.87 -17.58
C GLN A 134 -8.72 -5.86 -18.87
N ARG A 135 -7.43 -5.49 -18.83
CA ARG A 135 -6.55 -5.50 -20.01
C ARG A 135 -6.41 -6.90 -20.60
N PHE A 136 -6.33 -7.93 -19.75
CA PHE A 136 -6.30 -9.33 -20.20
C PHE A 136 -7.59 -9.74 -20.91
N LYS A 137 -8.75 -9.31 -20.43
CA LYS A 137 -10.05 -9.56 -21.07
C LYS A 137 -10.15 -8.90 -22.45
N LEU A 138 -9.60 -7.67 -22.58
CA LEU A 138 -9.60 -6.93 -23.86
C LEU A 138 -8.60 -7.50 -24.87
N ARG A 139 -7.50 -8.09 -24.41
CA ARG A 139 -6.43 -8.63 -25.27
C ARG A 139 -5.92 -9.96 -24.72
N PRO A 140 -6.49 -11.10 -25.15
CA PRO A 140 -6.15 -12.42 -24.60
C PRO A 140 -4.69 -12.85 -24.74
N CYS A 141 -3.93 -12.26 -25.69
CA CYS A 141 -2.49 -12.51 -25.84
C CYS A 141 -1.61 -11.66 -24.90
N PHE A 142 -2.20 -10.70 -24.16
CA PHE A 142 -1.52 -9.91 -23.16
C PHE A 142 -0.98 -10.80 -22.03
N LYS A 143 0.23 -10.52 -21.56
CA LYS A 143 0.88 -11.34 -20.51
C LYS A 143 1.29 -10.47 -19.32
N VAL A 144 1.10 -11.02 -18.13
CA VAL A 144 1.64 -10.47 -16.89
C VAL A 144 2.51 -11.54 -16.25
N ILE A 145 3.76 -11.18 -15.96
CA ILE A 145 4.73 -12.03 -15.29
C ILE A 145 5.10 -11.35 -13.98
N LEU A 146 4.90 -12.02 -12.85
CA LEU A 146 5.37 -11.55 -11.55
C LEU A 146 6.62 -12.35 -11.15
N LEU A 147 7.74 -11.64 -10.97
CA LEU A 147 8.95 -12.15 -10.35
C LEU A 147 8.97 -11.66 -8.91
N PHE A 148 8.69 -12.57 -7.97
CA PHE A 148 8.58 -12.22 -6.56
C PHE A 148 9.65 -12.95 -5.74
N GLY A 149 10.59 -12.17 -5.17
CA GLY A 149 11.67 -12.69 -4.34
C GLY A 149 11.38 -12.54 -2.85
N VAL A 150 11.62 -13.59 -2.08
CA VAL A 150 11.56 -13.62 -0.62
C VAL A 150 12.78 -14.32 -0.06
N ARG A 151 13.10 -14.08 1.21
CA ARG A 151 14.23 -14.73 1.87
C ARG A 151 13.91 -16.17 2.27
N ARG A 152 12.69 -16.41 2.75
CA ARG A 152 12.20 -17.70 3.20
C ARG A 152 10.80 -17.94 2.62
N ARG A 153 10.39 -19.20 2.56
CA ARG A 153 9.06 -19.57 2.05
C ARG A 153 7.92 -18.93 2.85
N GLU A 154 8.11 -18.77 4.15
CA GLU A 154 7.15 -18.17 5.08
C GLU A 154 6.98 -16.66 4.91
N ASP A 155 7.88 -16.01 4.16
CA ASP A 155 7.83 -14.57 3.85
C ASP A 155 7.01 -14.28 2.57
N LEU A 156 6.42 -15.29 1.92
CA LEU A 156 5.52 -15.11 0.78
C LEU A 156 4.24 -14.42 1.21
N LEU A 157 3.92 -13.28 0.56
CA LEU A 157 2.74 -12.44 0.83
C LEU A 157 1.60 -12.78 -0.13
#